data_cc684361d825b0431fa3af7892d1c4a2
#
_entry.id   cc684361d825b0431fa3af7892d1c4a2
#
_cell.length_a   1.000
_cell.length_b   1.000
_cell.length_c   1.000
_cell.angle_alpha   90.00
_cell.angle_beta   90.00
_cell.angle_gamma   90.00
#
_symmetry.space_group_name_H-M   'P 1'
#
loop_
_entity.id
_entity.type
_entity.pdbx_description
1 polymer ?
#
loop_
_entity_poly.entity_id
_entity_poly.type
_entity_poly.pdbx_seq_one_letter_code
_entity_poly.pdbx_strand_id
1 'polypeptide(L)'
;KSIESYYQEIGRAGRDGLPAHCLLLYSYGDASKIRYFIDQKEEPERSASYQHLDAMTRYAEGISCRRKPLLSYFGETYTQENCGTCDNCGMEESDLADITIPAQKFLSCVKRSGERFGAAHVVDILLGSKNEKIEKYRHHELSTYGIGRELTKSQWMHISRQLVERGLLNQEPAYRVLSVTAKGLEMLKAREQ
;
A
#
# COMPACT_ATOMS: atom_id res chain seq x y z
N LYS A 1 8.59 14.62 -2.33
CA LYS A 1 8.92 14.67 -3.77
C LYS A 1 7.86 13.91 -4.54
N SER A 2 7.64 14.27 -5.79
CA SER A 2 6.68 13.63 -6.70
C SER A 2 7.38 12.63 -7.63
N ILE A 3 6.61 11.87 -8.40
CA ILE A 3 7.14 10.94 -9.42
C ILE A 3 7.94 11.70 -10.48
N GLU A 4 7.51 12.90 -10.89
CA GLU A 4 8.22 13.73 -11.85
C GLU A 4 9.61 14.11 -11.33
N SER A 5 9.69 14.58 -10.07
CA SER A 5 10.98 14.92 -9.45
C SER A 5 11.90 13.70 -9.38
N TYR A 6 11.34 12.55 -9.02
CA TYR A 6 12.09 11.29 -8.98
C TYR A 6 12.58 10.90 -10.38
N TYR A 7 11.71 10.97 -11.39
CA TYR A 7 12.07 10.67 -12.78
C TYR A 7 13.19 11.56 -13.30
N GLN A 8 13.12 12.87 -13.01
CA GLN A 8 14.20 13.81 -13.38
C GLN A 8 15.53 13.49 -12.69
N GLU A 9 15.50 13.03 -11.44
CA GLU A 9 16.71 12.66 -10.70
C GLU A 9 17.33 11.38 -11.26
N ILE A 10 16.56 10.32 -11.47
CA ILE A 10 17.07 9.06 -12.03
C ILE A 10 17.51 9.20 -13.49
N GLY A 11 16.88 10.10 -14.25
CA GLY A 11 17.27 10.39 -15.64
C GLY A 11 18.63 11.09 -15.79
N ARG A 12 19.30 11.40 -14.69
CA ARG A 12 20.69 11.91 -14.69
C ARG A 12 21.72 10.79 -14.66
N ALA A 13 21.33 9.59 -14.24
CA ALA A 13 22.19 8.43 -14.17
C ALA A 13 22.37 7.78 -15.55
N GLY A 14 23.54 7.21 -15.82
CA GLY A 14 23.82 6.46 -17.06
C GLY A 14 23.88 7.29 -18.35
N ARG A 15 24.08 8.61 -18.28
CA ARG A 15 24.20 9.49 -19.46
C ARG A 15 25.46 9.24 -20.30
N ASP A 16 26.44 8.61 -19.71
CA ASP A 16 27.67 8.13 -20.33
C ASP A 16 27.52 6.75 -21.01
N GLY A 17 26.31 6.17 -20.98
CA GLY A 17 26.03 4.85 -21.52
C GLY A 17 26.43 3.68 -20.61
N LEU A 18 26.97 3.97 -19.42
CA LEU A 18 27.32 2.93 -18.45
C LEU A 18 26.11 2.51 -17.61
N PRO A 19 26.09 1.25 -17.12
CA PRO A 19 25.07 0.81 -16.17
C PRO A 19 25.05 1.68 -14.91
N ALA A 20 23.88 2.09 -14.47
CA ALA A 20 23.71 2.92 -13.28
C ALA A 20 22.61 2.37 -12.39
N HIS A 21 22.82 2.46 -11.06
CA HIS A 21 21.83 2.05 -10.07
C HIS A 21 21.14 3.26 -9.46
N CYS A 22 19.83 3.23 -9.43
CA CYS A 22 19.01 4.26 -8.81
C CYS A 22 18.38 3.69 -7.52
N LEU A 23 18.75 4.22 -6.37
CA LEU A 23 18.24 3.81 -5.06
C LEU A 23 17.22 4.81 -4.55
N LEU A 24 16.00 4.32 -4.27
CA LEU A 24 14.95 5.08 -3.59
C LEU A 24 14.89 4.68 -2.11
N LEU A 25 15.29 5.59 -1.22
CA LEU A 25 15.09 5.42 0.22
C LEU A 25 13.67 5.84 0.59
N TYR A 26 12.89 4.91 1.09
CA TYR A 26 11.49 5.11 1.44
C TYR A 26 11.17 4.50 2.80
N SER A 27 10.40 5.23 3.61
CA SER A 27 9.76 4.70 4.81
C SER A 27 8.31 5.16 4.94
N TYR A 28 7.48 4.35 5.58
CA TYR A 28 6.10 4.73 5.90
C TYR A 28 6.05 5.98 6.80
N GLY A 29 7.02 6.13 7.71
CA GLY A 29 7.14 7.30 8.58
C GLY A 29 7.33 8.60 7.80
N ASP A 30 8.08 8.57 6.68
CA ASP A 30 8.30 9.75 5.84
C ASP A 30 7.01 10.15 5.11
N ALA A 31 6.25 9.20 4.59
CA ALA A 31 4.94 9.48 4.02
C ALA A 31 3.99 10.13 5.05
N SER A 32 4.02 9.68 6.31
CA SER A 32 3.20 10.26 7.39
C SER A 32 3.61 11.69 7.73
N LYS A 33 4.92 12.00 7.75
CA LYS A 33 5.42 13.36 7.95
C LYS A 33 4.99 14.29 6.82
N ILE A 34 5.10 13.82 5.57
CA ILE A 34 4.69 14.62 4.40
C ILE A 34 3.18 14.91 4.46
N ARG A 35 2.35 13.94 4.88
CA ARG A 35 0.90 14.17 5.08
C ARG A 35 0.62 15.28 6.07
N TYR A 36 1.32 15.32 7.19
CA TYR A 36 1.17 16.39 8.17
C TYR A 36 1.38 17.79 7.56
N PHE A 37 2.37 17.95 6.67
CA PHE A 37 2.58 19.23 5.97
C PHE A 37 1.53 19.50 4.89
N ILE A 38 1.02 18.44 4.22
CA ILE A 38 -0.05 18.58 3.23
C ILE A 38 -1.35 19.05 3.89
N ASP A 39 -1.66 18.57 5.10
CA ASP A 39 -2.86 18.95 5.85
C ASP A 39 -2.93 20.46 6.20
N GLN A 40 -1.76 21.13 6.21
CA GLN A 40 -1.67 22.57 6.46
C GLN A 40 -1.91 23.42 5.21
N LYS A 41 -2.02 22.82 4.04
CA LYS A 41 -2.27 23.52 2.77
C LYS A 41 -3.77 23.74 2.57
N GLU A 42 -4.10 24.78 1.81
CA GLU A 42 -5.44 25.05 1.36
C GLU A 42 -5.79 24.30 0.06
N GLU A 43 -7.08 24.12 -0.21
CA GLU A 43 -7.53 23.61 -1.51
C GLU A 43 -7.36 24.68 -2.62
N PRO A 44 -7.04 24.29 -3.87
CA PRO A 44 -6.91 22.91 -4.40
C PRO A 44 -5.51 22.29 -4.22
N GLU A 45 -4.54 23.02 -3.67
CA GLU A 45 -3.15 22.58 -3.56
C GLU A 45 -3.01 21.33 -2.66
N ARG A 46 -3.83 21.25 -1.61
CA ARG A 46 -3.88 20.12 -0.70
C ARG A 46 -4.23 18.83 -1.44
N SER A 47 -5.30 18.85 -2.22
CA SER A 47 -5.76 17.71 -3.01
C SER A 47 -4.69 17.24 -4.02
N ALA A 48 -4.09 18.16 -4.76
CA ALA A 48 -3.01 17.85 -5.69
C ALA A 48 -1.78 17.24 -4.98
N SER A 49 -1.40 17.80 -3.83
CA SER A 49 -0.28 17.28 -3.02
C SER A 49 -0.53 15.85 -2.53
N TYR A 50 -1.76 15.54 -2.15
CA TYR A 50 -2.15 14.17 -1.79
C TYR A 50 -2.05 13.21 -2.97
N GLN A 51 -2.49 13.61 -4.16
CA GLN A 51 -2.38 12.79 -5.36
C GLN A 51 -0.91 12.45 -5.70
N HIS A 52 -0.01 13.44 -5.61
CA HIS A 52 1.42 13.25 -5.81
C HIS A 52 2.04 12.30 -4.76
N LEU A 53 1.70 12.49 -3.48
CA LEU A 53 2.18 11.62 -2.41
C LEU A 53 1.69 10.18 -2.60
N ASP A 54 0.44 10.00 -2.99
CA ASP A 54 -0.14 8.68 -3.22
C ASP A 54 0.47 7.97 -4.41
N ALA A 55 0.71 8.69 -5.51
CA ALA A 55 1.39 8.15 -6.68
C ALA A 55 2.81 7.67 -6.32
N MET A 56 3.57 8.50 -5.57
CA MET A 56 4.92 8.16 -5.14
C MET A 56 4.93 6.99 -4.15
N THR A 57 3.98 6.95 -3.22
CA THR A 57 3.84 5.84 -2.27
C THR A 57 3.52 4.53 -2.98
N ARG A 58 2.56 4.54 -3.92
CA ARG A 58 2.23 3.36 -4.73
C ARG A 58 3.42 2.88 -5.56
N TYR A 59 4.19 3.81 -6.13
CA TYR A 59 5.41 3.47 -6.85
C TYR A 59 6.45 2.80 -5.94
N ALA A 60 6.72 3.39 -4.76
CA ALA A 60 7.74 2.89 -3.84
C ALA A 60 7.38 1.51 -3.26
N GLU A 61 6.11 1.25 -3.02
CA GLU A 61 5.62 0.04 -2.33
C GLU A 61 5.03 -1.02 -3.26
N GLY A 62 4.85 -0.69 -4.55
CA GLY A 62 4.33 -1.62 -5.54
C GLY A 62 5.26 -2.81 -5.76
N ILE A 63 4.66 -3.96 -6.06
CA ILE A 63 5.36 -5.23 -6.30
C ILE A 63 5.52 -5.56 -7.78
N SER A 64 4.88 -4.78 -8.66
CA SER A 64 5.02 -4.92 -10.11
C SER A 64 6.35 -4.34 -10.61
N CYS A 65 6.73 -4.70 -11.84
CA CYS A 65 7.90 -4.12 -12.49
C CYS A 65 7.89 -2.58 -12.34
N ARG A 66 8.98 -1.99 -11.84
CA ARG A 66 9.10 -0.53 -11.59
C ARG A 66 8.84 0.33 -12.82
N ARG A 67 9.12 -0.19 -14.02
CA ARG A 67 8.84 0.55 -15.27
C ARG A 67 7.36 0.71 -15.57
N LYS A 68 6.50 -0.27 -15.20
CA LYS A 68 5.07 -0.21 -15.46
C LYS A 68 4.40 1.02 -14.83
N PRO A 69 4.40 1.22 -13.51
CA PRO A 69 3.78 2.37 -12.88
C PRO A 69 4.46 3.69 -13.23
N LEU A 70 5.80 3.68 -13.48
CA LEU A 70 6.54 4.87 -13.83
C LEU A 70 6.13 5.39 -15.22
N LEU A 71 6.13 4.54 -16.24
CA LEU A 71 5.76 4.91 -17.62
C LEU A 71 4.28 5.22 -17.74
N SER A 72 3.42 4.43 -17.06
CA SER A 72 1.98 4.67 -17.00
C SER A 72 1.64 6.05 -16.42
N TYR A 73 2.42 6.53 -15.45
CA TYR A 73 2.23 7.87 -14.89
C TYR A 73 2.41 8.98 -15.95
N PHE A 74 3.29 8.77 -16.92
CA PHE A 74 3.51 9.69 -18.05
C PHE A 74 2.65 9.37 -19.29
N GLY A 75 1.69 8.46 -19.17
CA GLY A 75 0.78 8.08 -20.27
C GLY A 75 1.35 7.04 -21.24
N GLU A 76 2.49 6.43 -20.92
CA GLU A 76 3.11 5.39 -21.72
C GLU A 76 2.71 3.99 -21.25
N THR A 77 2.47 3.08 -22.19
CA THR A 77 2.18 1.67 -21.89
C THR A 77 3.42 0.82 -21.99
N TYR A 78 3.83 0.20 -20.88
CA TYR A 78 4.89 -0.80 -20.87
C TYR A 78 4.31 -2.21 -21.04
N THR A 79 4.56 -2.81 -22.21
CA THR A 79 3.92 -4.08 -22.62
C THR A 79 4.60 -5.34 -22.09
N GLN A 80 5.87 -5.25 -21.65
CA GLN A 80 6.60 -6.38 -21.11
C GLN A 80 6.17 -6.69 -19.67
N GLU A 81 6.16 -7.96 -19.30
CA GLU A 81 5.84 -8.36 -17.92
C GLU A 81 6.88 -7.89 -16.92
N ASN A 82 8.16 -8.00 -17.27
CA ASN A 82 9.28 -7.53 -16.45
C ASN A 82 10.35 -6.83 -17.32
N CYS A 83 11.20 -6.05 -16.68
CA CYS A 83 12.30 -5.37 -17.35
C CYS A 83 13.66 -6.06 -17.16
N GLY A 84 13.73 -7.10 -16.35
CA GLY A 84 14.96 -7.85 -16.02
C GLY A 84 16.00 -7.06 -15.21
N THR A 85 15.75 -5.79 -14.86
CA THR A 85 16.76 -4.90 -14.27
C THR A 85 16.35 -4.18 -12.99
N CYS A 86 15.06 -4.14 -12.64
CA CYS A 86 14.61 -3.53 -11.39
C CYS A 86 14.58 -4.54 -10.24
N ASP A 87 14.54 -4.03 -9.01
CA ASP A 87 14.45 -4.81 -7.78
C ASP A 87 13.31 -5.84 -7.82
N ASN A 88 12.08 -5.42 -8.19
CA ASN A 88 10.93 -6.31 -8.25
C ASN A 88 11.07 -7.42 -9.31
N CYS A 89 11.76 -7.16 -10.42
CA CYS A 89 12.00 -8.17 -11.46
C CYS A 89 13.17 -9.11 -11.14
N GLY A 90 14.08 -8.70 -10.28
CA GLY A 90 15.22 -9.50 -9.82
C GLY A 90 14.94 -10.34 -8.56
N MET A 91 13.74 -10.21 -7.94
CA MET A 91 13.35 -11.05 -6.81
C MET A 91 13.17 -12.49 -7.24
N GLU A 92 13.80 -13.41 -6.51
CA GLU A 92 13.56 -14.84 -6.65
C GLU A 92 12.33 -15.26 -5.84
N GLU A 93 11.69 -16.35 -6.24
CA GLU A 93 10.49 -16.88 -5.56
C GLU A 93 10.79 -17.25 -4.10
N SER A 94 12.03 -17.64 -3.80
CA SER A 94 12.56 -17.89 -2.45
C SER A 94 12.59 -16.67 -1.54
N ASP A 95 12.60 -15.47 -2.10
CA ASP A 95 12.62 -14.21 -1.34
C ASP A 95 11.22 -13.75 -0.92
N LEU A 96 10.18 -14.43 -1.42
CA LEU A 96 8.80 -14.09 -1.14
C LEU A 96 8.33 -14.75 0.17
N ALA A 97 7.81 -13.95 1.09
CA ALA A 97 7.16 -14.46 2.30
C ALA A 97 5.72 -14.90 1.99
N ASP A 98 5.31 -16.05 2.51
CA ASP A 98 3.90 -16.43 2.50
C ASP A 98 3.10 -15.53 3.45
N ILE A 99 2.25 -14.69 2.89
CA ILE A 99 1.36 -13.77 3.62
C ILE A 99 -0.10 -14.24 3.60
N THR A 100 -0.38 -15.49 3.28
CA THR A 100 -1.75 -16.03 3.19
C THR A 100 -2.52 -15.81 4.49
N ILE A 101 -1.97 -16.21 5.63
CA ILE A 101 -2.63 -16.03 6.94
C ILE A 101 -2.78 -14.54 7.31
N PRO A 102 -1.74 -13.69 7.22
CA PRO A 102 -1.91 -12.25 7.41
C PRO A 102 -2.97 -11.63 6.48
N ALA A 103 -3.01 -12.00 5.21
CA ALA A 103 -4.00 -11.52 4.26
C ALA A 103 -5.44 -11.88 4.71
N GLN A 104 -5.66 -13.13 5.10
CA GLN A 104 -6.96 -13.59 5.62
C GLN A 104 -7.37 -12.86 6.89
N LYS A 105 -6.45 -12.64 7.84
CA LYS A 105 -6.70 -11.83 9.05
C LYS A 105 -7.14 -10.41 8.68
N PHE A 106 -6.44 -9.78 7.72
CA PHE A 106 -6.75 -8.42 7.29
C PHE A 106 -8.12 -8.34 6.61
N LEU A 107 -8.39 -9.20 5.62
CA LEU A 107 -9.67 -9.28 4.91
C LEU A 107 -10.84 -9.55 5.87
N SER A 108 -10.66 -10.49 6.79
CA SER A 108 -11.67 -10.80 7.84
C SER A 108 -11.94 -9.60 8.73
N CYS A 109 -10.90 -8.84 9.11
CA CYS A 109 -11.03 -7.65 9.92
C CYS A 109 -11.78 -6.53 9.18
N VAL A 110 -11.47 -6.29 7.89
CA VAL A 110 -12.21 -5.35 7.04
C VAL A 110 -13.69 -5.73 6.98
N LYS A 111 -14.00 -7.00 6.76
CA LYS A 111 -15.39 -7.48 6.68
C LYS A 111 -16.15 -7.30 7.99
N ARG A 112 -15.54 -7.71 9.12
CA ARG A 112 -16.15 -7.65 10.45
C ARG A 112 -16.28 -6.24 10.99
N SER A 113 -15.44 -5.30 10.58
CA SER A 113 -15.56 -3.87 10.92
C SER A 113 -16.62 -3.14 10.08
N GLY A 114 -17.31 -3.84 9.17
CA GLY A 114 -18.44 -3.31 8.39
C GLY A 114 -18.03 -2.57 7.12
N GLU A 115 -16.79 -2.72 6.64
CA GLU A 115 -16.31 -2.15 5.37
C GLU A 115 -16.49 -0.62 5.28
N ARG A 116 -16.29 0.07 6.40
CA ARG A 116 -16.47 1.54 6.53
C ARG A 116 -15.25 2.28 7.03
N PHE A 117 -14.12 1.59 7.12
CA PHE A 117 -12.89 2.15 7.69
C PHE A 117 -11.72 2.00 6.74
N GLY A 118 -10.77 2.94 6.84
CA GLY A 118 -9.52 2.87 6.12
C GLY A 118 -8.49 1.95 6.79
N ALA A 119 -7.42 1.65 6.07
CA ALA A 119 -6.37 0.72 6.48
C ALA A 119 -5.82 0.97 7.89
N ALA A 120 -5.55 2.24 8.24
CA ALA A 120 -4.97 2.57 9.55
C ALA A 120 -5.86 2.11 10.71
N HIS A 121 -7.19 2.26 10.60
CA HIS A 121 -8.12 1.82 11.63
C HIS A 121 -8.24 0.29 11.69
N VAL A 122 -8.25 -0.38 10.54
CA VAL A 122 -8.23 -1.86 10.47
C VAL A 122 -6.96 -2.41 11.12
N VAL A 123 -5.82 -1.77 10.87
CA VAL A 123 -4.55 -2.13 11.53
C VAL A 123 -4.60 -1.92 13.05
N ASP A 124 -5.20 -0.81 13.50
CA ASP A 124 -5.37 -0.57 14.95
C ASP A 124 -6.24 -1.66 15.61
N ILE A 125 -7.27 -2.19 14.93
CA ILE A 125 -8.06 -3.34 15.40
C ILE A 125 -7.16 -4.58 15.50
N LEU A 126 -6.44 -4.92 14.43
CA LEU A 126 -5.57 -6.11 14.38
C LEU A 126 -4.48 -6.08 15.47
N LEU A 127 -3.93 -4.92 15.76
CA LEU A 127 -2.91 -4.76 16.80
C LEU A 127 -3.50 -4.74 18.22
N GLY A 128 -4.82 -4.61 18.36
CA GLY A 128 -5.47 -4.48 19.66
C GLY A 128 -5.18 -3.12 20.32
N SER A 129 -5.14 -2.06 19.52
CA SER A 129 -4.89 -0.70 19.99
C SER A 129 -6.05 -0.19 20.83
N LYS A 130 -5.73 0.56 21.89
CA LYS A 130 -6.71 1.24 22.73
C LYS A 130 -6.78 2.70 22.32
N ASN A 131 -7.84 3.10 21.63
CA ASN A 131 -8.11 4.50 21.26
C ASN A 131 -9.62 4.76 21.22
N GLU A 132 -10.00 6.04 21.28
CA GLU A 132 -11.41 6.47 21.31
C GLU A 132 -12.24 5.90 20.16
N LYS A 133 -11.64 5.74 18.97
CA LYS A 133 -12.33 5.23 17.79
C LYS A 133 -12.66 3.74 17.91
N ILE A 134 -11.77 2.95 18.51
CA ILE A 134 -11.98 1.54 18.82
C ILE A 134 -13.13 1.38 19.82
N GLU A 135 -13.12 2.18 20.90
CA GLU A 135 -14.16 2.17 21.92
C GLU A 135 -15.52 2.62 21.36
N LYS A 136 -15.55 3.74 20.66
CA LYS A 136 -16.76 4.31 20.05
C LYS A 136 -17.51 3.32 19.17
N TYR A 137 -16.79 2.53 18.38
CA TYR A 137 -17.37 1.53 17.47
C TYR A 137 -17.41 0.12 18.06
N ARG A 138 -17.00 -0.06 19.32
CA ARG A 138 -16.94 -1.35 20.04
C ARG A 138 -16.11 -2.40 19.30
N HIS A 139 -15.08 -1.98 18.59
CA HIS A 139 -14.24 -2.90 17.82
C HIS A 139 -13.33 -3.77 18.69
N HIS A 140 -13.17 -3.46 19.97
CA HIS A 140 -12.54 -4.32 20.95
C HIS A 140 -13.29 -5.64 21.20
N GLU A 141 -14.59 -5.72 20.80
CA GLU A 141 -15.40 -6.94 20.90
C GLU A 141 -15.31 -7.85 19.67
N LEU A 142 -14.68 -7.38 18.59
CA LEU A 142 -14.51 -8.17 17.37
C LEU A 142 -13.56 -9.34 17.61
N SER A 143 -13.87 -10.51 17.04
CA SER A 143 -12.96 -11.67 17.08
C SER A 143 -11.63 -11.42 16.37
N THR A 144 -11.54 -10.35 15.59
CA THR A 144 -10.31 -9.91 14.92
C THR A 144 -9.51 -8.87 15.72
N TYR A 145 -9.96 -8.49 16.92
CA TYR A 145 -9.24 -7.56 17.77
C TYR A 145 -8.01 -8.21 18.38
N GLY A 146 -6.84 -7.63 18.11
CA GLY A 146 -5.56 -8.06 18.68
C GLY A 146 -4.99 -9.36 18.12
N ILE A 147 -5.55 -9.92 17.03
CA ILE A 147 -5.06 -11.17 16.43
C ILE A 147 -3.84 -10.97 15.51
N GLY A 148 -3.43 -9.75 15.30
CA GLY A 148 -2.36 -9.37 14.37
C GLY A 148 -1.11 -8.79 15.06
N ARG A 149 -0.87 -9.09 16.32
CA ARG A 149 0.26 -8.54 17.10
C ARG A 149 1.62 -9.07 16.67
N GLU A 150 1.66 -10.12 15.87
CA GLU A 150 2.88 -10.70 15.30
C GLU A 150 3.57 -9.81 14.27
N LEU A 151 2.85 -8.86 13.67
CA LEU A 151 3.39 -7.92 12.70
C LEU A 151 3.32 -6.49 13.21
N THR A 152 4.27 -5.68 12.78
CA THR A 152 4.31 -4.24 13.07
C THR A 152 3.23 -3.48 12.27
N LYS A 153 2.89 -2.28 12.73
CA LYS A 153 1.97 -1.38 12.01
C LYS A 153 2.41 -1.13 10.56
N SER A 154 3.71 -0.97 10.32
CA SER A 154 4.27 -0.76 8.97
C SER A 154 4.04 -1.98 8.08
N GLN A 155 4.29 -3.19 8.57
CA GLN A 155 4.06 -4.43 7.84
C GLN A 155 2.58 -4.62 7.49
N TRP A 156 1.67 -4.38 8.42
CA TRP A 156 0.23 -4.43 8.16
C TRP A 156 -0.21 -3.40 7.11
N MET A 157 0.33 -2.19 7.16
CA MET A 157 0.04 -1.18 6.14
C MET A 157 0.56 -1.59 4.77
N HIS A 158 1.72 -2.25 4.69
CA HIS A 158 2.25 -2.80 3.45
C HIS A 158 1.34 -3.91 2.90
N ILE A 159 0.93 -4.88 3.73
CA ILE A 159 -0.01 -5.93 3.36
C ILE A 159 -1.32 -5.33 2.83
N SER A 160 -1.88 -4.34 3.51
CA SER A 160 -3.11 -3.66 3.04
C SER A 160 -3.01 -3.17 1.60
N ARG A 161 -1.88 -2.56 1.23
CA ARG A 161 -1.67 -2.04 -0.13
C ARG A 161 -1.51 -3.16 -1.14
N GLN A 162 -0.76 -4.20 -0.79
CA GLN A 162 -0.66 -5.38 -1.66
C GLN A 162 -2.02 -6.02 -1.91
N LEU A 163 -2.90 -6.08 -0.92
CA LEU A 163 -4.25 -6.60 -1.07
C LEU A 163 -5.10 -5.74 -2.02
N VAL A 164 -4.94 -4.42 -1.98
CA VAL A 164 -5.58 -3.50 -2.94
C VAL A 164 -4.98 -3.69 -4.34
N GLU A 165 -3.66 -3.72 -4.49
CA GLU A 165 -2.97 -3.89 -5.79
C GLU A 165 -3.33 -5.23 -6.46
N ARG A 166 -3.46 -6.30 -5.66
CA ARG A 166 -3.88 -7.63 -6.14
C ARG A 166 -5.39 -7.76 -6.39
N GLY A 167 -6.16 -6.70 -6.14
CA GLY A 167 -7.60 -6.67 -6.33
C GLY A 167 -8.40 -7.51 -5.33
N LEU A 168 -7.85 -7.81 -4.14
CA LEU A 168 -8.53 -8.49 -3.04
C LEU A 168 -9.32 -7.51 -2.18
N LEU A 169 -8.88 -6.25 -2.14
CA LEU A 169 -9.57 -5.11 -1.53
C LEU A 169 -9.81 -4.03 -2.57
N ASN A 170 -10.93 -3.35 -2.45
CA ASN A 170 -11.19 -2.08 -3.10
C ASN A 170 -10.96 -0.94 -2.09
N GLN A 171 -10.32 0.15 -2.51
CA GLN A 171 -10.17 1.35 -1.70
C GLN A 171 -10.87 2.51 -2.38
N GLU A 172 -11.87 3.07 -1.72
CA GLU A 172 -12.60 4.23 -2.21
C GLU A 172 -11.69 5.48 -2.18
N PRO A 173 -11.56 6.22 -3.29
CA PRO A 173 -10.56 7.28 -3.43
C PRO A 173 -10.72 8.44 -2.45
N ALA A 174 -11.97 8.91 -2.19
CA ALA A 174 -12.21 10.12 -1.39
C ALA A 174 -11.96 9.90 0.10
N TYR A 175 -12.53 8.84 0.67
CA TYR A 175 -12.46 8.56 2.12
C TYR A 175 -11.51 7.44 2.48
N ARG A 176 -10.89 6.79 1.49
CA ARG A 176 -9.96 5.66 1.64
C ARG A 176 -10.53 4.47 2.42
N VAL A 177 -11.82 4.33 2.38
CA VAL A 177 -12.54 3.20 2.98
C VAL A 177 -12.20 1.93 2.22
N LEU A 178 -11.99 0.84 2.96
CA LEU A 178 -11.71 -0.47 2.39
C LEU A 178 -12.96 -1.34 2.35
N SER A 179 -13.15 -2.05 1.24
CA SER A 179 -14.15 -3.11 1.07
C SER A 179 -13.53 -4.35 0.45
N VAL A 180 -14.06 -5.53 0.81
CA VAL A 180 -13.58 -6.82 0.30
C VAL A 180 -14.21 -7.09 -1.06
N THR A 181 -13.40 -7.40 -2.06
CA THR A 181 -13.87 -7.75 -3.41
C THR A 181 -14.40 -9.19 -3.47
N ALA A 182 -15.03 -9.58 -4.58
CA ALA A 182 -15.42 -10.97 -4.82
C ALA A 182 -14.22 -11.92 -4.70
N LYS A 183 -13.08 -11.56 -5.30
CA LYS A 183 -11.82 -12.31 -5.19
C LYS A 183 -11.32 -12.42 -3.75
N GLY A 184 -11.45 -11.34 -2.96
CA GLY A 184 -11.10 -11.35 -1.53
C GLY A 184 -12.01 -12.26 -0.71
N LEU A 185 -13.30 -12.32 -1.04
CA LEU A 185 -14.24 -13.23 -0.40
C LEU A 185 -13.94 -14.71 -0.71
N GLU A 186 -13.54 -15.02 -1.95
CA GLU A 186 -13.11 -16.38 -2.32
C GLU A 186 -11.88 -16.81 -1.51
N MET A 187 -10.91 -15.93 -1.32
CA MET A 187 -9.74 -16.20 -0.48
C MET A 187 -10.10 -16.47 0.99
N LEU A 188 -11.14 -15.81 1.52
CA LEU A 188 -11.64 -16.08 2.87
C LEU A 188 -12.36 -17.44 2.96
N LYS A 189 -13.14 -17.81 1.94
CA LYS A 189 -13.86 -19.09 1.89
C LYS A 189 -12.93 -20.29 1.72
N ALA A 190 -11.86 -20.17 0.98
CA ALA A 190 -10.85 -21.23 0.80
C ALA A 190 -10.22 -21.72 2.13
N ARG A 191 -10.43 -21.00 3.25
CA ARG A 191 -10.01 -21.40 4.59
C ARG A 191 -11.00 -22.37 5.26
N GLU A 192 -12.24 -22.41 4.81
CA GLU A 192 -13.31 -23.21 5.43
C GLU A 192 -13.39 -24.64 4.84
N GLN A 193 -12.55 -24.97 3.86
CA GLN A 193 -12.37 -26.30 3.28
C GLN A 193 -11.04 -26.91 3.71
#